data_ceb8eacdef68913d4b6de26bb0c99597
#
_entry.id   ceb8eacdef68913d4b6de26bb0c99597
#
_cell.length_a   1.000
_cell.length_b   1.000
_cell.length_c   1.000
_cell.angle_alpha   90.00
_cell.angle_beta   90.00
_cell.angle_gamma   90.00
#
_symmetry.space_group_name_H-M   'P 1'
#
loop_
_entity.id
_entity.type
_entity.pdbx_description
1 polymer ?
#
loop_
_entity_poly.entity_id
_entity_poly.type
_entity_poly.pdbx_seq_one_letter_code
_entity_poly.pdbx_strand_id
1 'polypeptide(L)'
;ARLISIKVPVKGELTEMLLAYPNLNDYLDDSFYVGAVCGPVCNRISNAQFSLAGVNYQLDANAGDHCLHGGDNGLSQRAWQIERHTDQEVVFTLQSSQHDDGFPGNRCFTVSYRLTDDNSLQIDLQGQSDQMTPINLTLHPYFTLGDSTAENLSLTLNSSSFLARTDDGIPTG
;
A
#
# COMPACT_ATOMS: atom_id res chain seq x y z
N ALA A 1 1.99 4.11 7.79
CA ALA A 1 1.22 5.19 7.16
C ALA A 1 -0.05 4.61 6.52
N ARG A 2 -1.20 5.30 6.72
CA ARG A 2 -2.51 4.88 6.18
C ARG A 2 -3.32 6.10 5.78
N LEU A 3 -4.05 6.01 4.68
CA LEU A 3 -5.07 6.97 4.26
C LEU A 3 -6.44 6.43 4.69
N ILE A 4 -7.03 7.00 5.74
CA ILE A 4 -8.23 6.45 6.38
C ILE A 4 -9.47 7.35 6.25
N SER A 5 -9.32 8.58 5.73
CA SER A 5 -10.45 9.48 5.52
C SER A 5 -10.14 10.47 4.40
N ILE A 6 -11.06 10.61 3.48
CA ILE A 6 -11.15 11.71 2.52
C ILE A 6 -12.59 12.20 2.55
N LYS A 7 -12.80 13.43 2.97
CA LYS A 7 -14.13 14.05 3.00
C LYS A 7 -14.27 15.09 1.89
N VAL A 8 -15.31 14.92 1.10
CA VAL A 8 -15.62 15.82 -0.03
C VAL A 8 -17.00 16.45 0.20
N PRO A 9 -17.17 17.77 -0.06
CA PRO A 9 -18.48 18.38 -0.01
C PRO A 9 -19.38 17.85 -1.13
N VAL A 10 -20.44 17.15 -0.75
CA VAL A 10 -21.47 16.65 -1.65
C VAL A 10 -22.81 17.27 -1.23
N LYS A 11 -23.42 18.07 -2.12
CA LYS A 11 -24.68 18.78 -1.85
C LYS A 11 -24.67 19.60 -0.55
N GLY A 12 -23.51 20.15 -0.19
CA GLY A 12 -23.33 20.99 1.00
C GLY A 12 -22.96 20.26 2.28
N GLU A 13 -22.87 18.94 2.28
CA GLU A 13 -22.45 18.11 3.41
C GLU A 13 -21.10 17.43 3.13
N LEU A 14 -20.24 17.33 4.15
CA LEU A 14 -18.97 16.59 4.05
C LEU A 14 -19.26 15.08 4.06
N THR A 15 -19.01 14.44 2.92
CA THR A 15 -19.25 13.01 2.72
C THR A 15 -17.91 12.25 2.73
N GLU A 16 -17.83 11.17 3.50
CA GLU A 16 -16.67 10.27 3.53
C GLU A 16 -16.59 9.46 2.24
N MET A 17 -15.40 9.41 1.63
CA MET A 17 -15.14 8.72 0.35
C MET A 17 -14.47 7.37 0.52
N LEU A 18 -14.01 7.04 1.72
CA LEU A 18 -13.25 5.81 2.00
C LEU A 18 -13.96 4.92 3.01
N LEU A 19 -13.75 3.61 2.87
CA LEU A 19 -13.99 2.66 3.93
C LEU A 19 -12.90 2.81 4.99
N ALA A 20 -13.30 2.87 6.26
CA ALA A 20 -12.41 2.94 7.40
C ALA A 20 -12.97 2.15 8.58
N TYR A 21 -12.10 1.69 9.46
CA TYR A 21 -12.53 1.13 10.74
C TYR A 21 -13.00 2.24 11.68
N PRO A 22 -14.01 1.97 12.53
CA PRO A 22 -14.52 2.97 13.45
C PRO A 22 -13.53 3.36 14.56
N ASN A 23 -12.60 2.44 14.92
CA ASN A 23 -11.63 2.66 15.97
C ASN A 23 -10.21 2.46 15.45
N LEU A 24 -9.25 3.24 15.95
CA LEU A 24 -7.84 3.14 15.56
C LEU A 24 -7.22 1.78 15.94
N ASN A 25 -7.69 1.16 17.03
CA ASN A 25 -7.18 -0.14 17.46
C ASN A 25 -7.51 -1.26 16.48
N ASP A 26 -8.59 -1.13 15.71
CA ASP A 26 -9.01 -2.14 14.73
C ASP A 26 -8.00 -2.28 13.59
N TYR A 27 -7.15 -1.25 13.37
CA TYR A 27 -6.06 -1.28 12.39
C TYR A 27 -4.85 -2.11 12.84
N LEU A 28 -4.74 -2.50 14.10
CA LEU A 28 -3.63 -3.33 14.60
C LEU A 28 -3.77 -4.78 14.13
N ASP A 29 -5.01 -5.26 13.98
CA ASP A 29 -5.33 -6.61 13.53
C ASP A 29 -5.90 -6.63 12.09
N ASP A 30 -5.66 -5.56 11.31
CA ASP A 30 -6.19 -5.40 9.97
C ASP A 30 -5.56 -6.36 8.96
N SER A 31 -6.35 -7.34 8.51
CA SER A 31 -5.97 -8.30 7.47
C SER A 31 -6.37 -7.86 6.04
N PHE A 32 -7.05 -6.73 5.90
CA PHE A 32 -7.53 -6.19 4.62
C PHE A 32 -6.67 -5.04 4.08
N TYR A 33 -5.64 -4.63 4.82
CA TYR A 33 -4.74 -3.53 4.43
C TYR A 33 -5.46 -2.19 4.22
N VAL A 34 -6.53 -1.92 4.97
CA VAL A 34 -7.39 -0.74 4.79
C VAL A 34 -6.58 0.55 4.84
N GLY A 35 -6.51 1.25 3.71
CA GLY A 35 -5.78 2.50 3.52
C GLY A 35 -4.26 2.42 3.68
N ALA A 36 -3.69 1.22 3.81
CA ALA A 36 -2.27 1.03 4.13
C ALA A 36 -1.34 1.32 2.95
N VAL A 37 -0.12 1.75 3.25
CA VAL A 37 1.01 1.65 2.33
C VAL A 37 1.53 0.22 2.37
N CYS A 38 1.48 -0.46 1.22
CA CYS A 38 1.92 -1.85 1.06
C CYS A 38 3.23 -1.92 0.29
N GLY A 39 4.12 -2.80 0.75
CA GLY A 39 5.45 -3.01 0.20
C GLY A 39 6.35 -3.82 1.15
N PRO A 40 7.63 -4.06 0.77
CA PRO A 40 8.40 -3.49 -0.36
C PRO A 40 7.87 -3.80 -1.76
N VAL A 41 7.19 -4.95 -1.93
CA VAL A 41 6.52 -5.34 -3.18
C VAL A 41 5.05 -5.58 -2.89
N CYS A 42 4.19 -4.82 -3.56
CA CYS A 42 2.75 -4.98 -3.44
C CYS A 42 2.26 -6.23 -4.19
N ASN A 43 1.09 -6.75 -3.76
CA ASN A 43 0.49 -7.97 -4.24
C ASN A 43 1.38 -9.19 -3.97
N ARG A 44 1.21 -10.30 -4.71
CA ARG A 44 1.83 -11.59 -4.38
C ARG A 44 3.15 -11.82 -5.10
N ILE A 45 4.09 -12.41 -4.36
CA ILE A 45 5.28 -13.07 -4.90
C ILE A 45 5.06 -14.57 -4.75
N SER A 46 5.09 -15.27 -5.89
CA SER A 46 4.82 -16.71 -5.97
C SER A 46 5.80 -17.52 -5.10
N ASN A 47 5.28 -18.50 -4.36
CA ASN A 47 6.04 -19.37 -3.46
C ASN A 47 6.92 -18.61 -2.46
N ALA A 48 6.57 -17.36 -2.17
CA ALA A 48 7.32 -16.47 -1.29
C ALA A 48 8.83 -16.42 -1.61
N GLN A 49 9.22 -16.48 -2.89
CA GLN A 49 10.62 -16.49 -3.29
C GLN A 49 10.84 -15.78 -4.63
N PHE A 50 12.03 -15.24 -4.81
CA PHE A 50 12.48 -14.68 -6.07
C PHE A 50 13.98 -14.86 -6.25
N SER A 51 14.44 -14.78 -7.51
CA SER A 51 15.87 -14.77 -7.85
C SER A 51 16.26 -13.38 -8.35
N LEU A 52 17.35 -12.84 -7.84
CA LEU A 52 17.89 -11.57 -8.24
C LEU A 52 19.42 -11.65 -8.35
N ALA A 53 19.98 -11.30 -9.51
CA ALA A 53 21.42 -11.38 -9.79
C ALA A 53 22.06 -12.75 -9.45
N GLY A 54 21.32 -13.86 -9.68
CA GLY A 54 21.78 -15.22 -9.42
C GLY A 54 21.68 -15.68 -7.95
N VAL A 55 21.13 -14.85 -7.07
CA VAL A 55 20.88 -15.18 -5.65
C VAL A 55 19.39 -15.43 -5.47
N ASN A 56 19.04 -16.52 -4.75
CA ASN A 56 17.67 -16.82 -4.37
C ASN A 56 17.36 -16.21 -3.00
N TYR A 57 16.22 -15.54 -2.93
CA TYR A 57 15.71 -14.91 -1.71
C TYR A 57 14.41 -15.60 -1.30
N GLN A 58 14.32 -15.96 -0.02
CA GLN A 58 13.13 -16.52 0.60
C GLN A 58 12.48 -15.44 1.46
N LEU A 59 11.17 -15.27 1.30
CA LEU A 59 10.33 -14.34 2.05
C LEU A 59 9.39 -15.09 2.98
N ASP A 60 8.68 -14.36 3.84
CA ASP A 60 7.60 -14.90 4.65
C ASP A 60 6.38 -15.22 3.77
N ALA A 61 5.84 -16.43 3.94
CA ALA A 61 4.61 -16.87 3.28
C ALA A 61 3.41 -16.53 4.18
N ASN A 62 2.80 -15.37 3.95
CA ASN A 62 1.68 -14.85 4.73
C ASN A 62 0.31 -14.95 4.02
N ALA A 63 0.29 -15.55 2.81
CA ALA A 63 -0.93 -15.74 2.03
C ALA A 63 -0.90 -17.11 1.32
N GLY A 64 -1.16 -18.18 2.07
CA GLY A 64 -0.90 -19.55 1.62
C GLY A 64 0.60 -19.76 1.42
N ASP A 65 1.00 -20.25 0.24
CA ASP A 65 2.40 -20.44 -0.11
C ASP A 65 3.09 -19.17 -0.63
N HIS A 66 2.37 -18.03 -0.67
CA HIS A 66 2.83 -16.79 -1.31
C HIS A 66 3.16 -15.71 -0.30
N CYS A 67 4.08 -14.81 -0.66
CA CYS A 67 4.29 -13.56 0.06
C CYS A 67 3.34 -12.49 -0.48
N LEU A 68 2.51 -11.91 0.39
CA LEU A 68 1.57 -10.83 0.07
C LEU A 68 2.01 -9.53 0.75
N HIS A 69 2.11 -8.45 -0.02
CA HIS A 69 2.36 -7.09 0.45
C HIS A 69 3.61 -6.92 1.33
N GLY A 70 4.64 -7.76 1.09
CA GLY A 70 5.91 -7.70 1.82
C GLY A 70 6.01 -8.64 3.02
N GLY A 71 5.04 -9.55 3.19
CA GLY A 71 5.06 -10.54 4.29
C GLY A 71 4.52 -9.99 5.61
N ASP A 72 4.72 -10.76 6.68
CA ASP A 72 4.21 -10.43 8.02
C ASP A 72 4.82 -9.15 8.59
N ASN A 73 6.03 -8.81 8.16
CA ASN A 73 6.73 -7.59 8.57
C ASN A 73 6.76 -6.51 7.47
N GLY A 74 5.81 -6.58 6.54
CA GLY A 74 5.63 -5.62 5.46
C GLY A 74 5.33 -4.19 5.94
N LEU A 75 5.41 -3.22 5.05
CA LEU A 75 5.32 -1.79 5.38
C LEU A 75 3.99 -1.40 6.03
N SER A 76 2.91 -2.14 5.78
CA SER A 76 1.58 -1.93 6.36
C SER A 76 1.51 -2.23 7.87
N GLN A 77 2.40 -3.09 8.37
CA GLN A 77 2.44 -3.54 9.76
C GLN A 77 3.44 -2.75 10.61
N ARG A 78 4.16 -1.82 10.01
CA ARG A 78 5.25 -1.10 10.67
C ARG A 78 4.86 0.31 11.09
N ALA A 79 5.49 0.77 12.18
CA ALA A 79 5.37 2.16 12.62
C ALA A 79 6.24 3.08 11.75
N TRP A 80 5.63 4.10 11.18
CA TRP A 80 6.28 5.12 10.39
C TRP A 80 6.58 6.34 11.26
N GLN A 81 7.68 7.01 10.97
CA GLN A 81 8.04 8.28 11.58
C GLN A 81 7.45 9.43 10.78
N ILE A 82 6.96 10.46 11.46
CA ILE A 82 6.55 11.71 10.82
C ILE A 82 7.80 12.55 10.60
N GLU A 83 8.14 12.79 9.33
CA GLU A 83 9.25 13.66 8.94
C GLU A 83 8.81 15.12 8.82
N ARG A 84 7.61 15.34 8.27
CA ARG A 84 7.02 16.67 8.12
C ARG A 84 5.51 16.62 8.28
N HIS A 85 4.95 17.65 8.91
CA HIS A 85 3.51 17.83 9.01
C HIS A 85 3.17 19.32 8.93
N THR A 86 2.28 19.69 8.00
CA THR A 86 1.71 21.04 7.83
C THR A 86 0.19 20.91 7.66
N ASP A 87 -0.50 22.03 7.48
CA ASP A 87 -1.94 22.02 7.23
C ASP A 87 -2.33 21.35 5.90
N GLN A 88 -1.41 21.29 4.94
CA GLN A 88 -1.66 20.76 3.59
C GLN A 88 -0.87 19.50 3.27
N GLU A 89 0.14 19.14 4.06
CA GLU A 89 1.03 18.02 3.74
C GLU A 89 1.47 17.26 4.98
N VAL A 90 1.54 15.94 4.85
CA VAL A 90 2.25 15.08 5.79
C VAL A 90 3.22 14.17 5.04
N VAL A 91 4.42 14.04 5.57
CA VAL A 91 5.46 13.14 5.05
C VAL A 91 5.83 12.14 6.14
N PHE A 92 5.77 10.86 5.80
CA PHE A 92 6.19 9.77 6.65
C PHE A 92 7.43 9.08 6.06
N THR A 93 8.30 8.62 6.93
CA THR A 93 9.49 7.83 6.56
C THR A 93 9.58 6.55 7.38
N LEU A 94 10.16 5.51 6.79
CA LEU A 94 10.39 4.22 7.43
C LEU A 94 11.72 3.65 6.97
N GLN A 95 12.56 3.25 7.93
CA GLN A 95 13.79 2.51 7.67
C GLN A 95 13.54 1.02 7.83
N SER A 96 14.02 0.22 6.87
CA SER A 96 13.92 -1.22 6.88
C SER A 96 15.30 -1.83 6.65
N SER A 97 15.71 -2.72 7.53
CA SER A 97 16.97 -3.42 7.40
C SER A 97 16.83 -4.63 6.48
N GLN A 98 17.95 -5.10 5.94
CA GLN A 98 17.99 -6.31 5.09
C GLN A 98 17.52 -7.60 5.81
N HIS A 99 17.37 -7.57 7.14
CA HIS A 99 16.97 -8.72 7.95
C HIS A 99 15.49 -8.67 8.36
N ASP A 100 14.78 -7.59 8.03
CA ASP A 100 13.43 -7.36 8.55
C ASP A 100 12.35 -8.22 7.86
N ASP A 101 12.50 -8.47 6.55
CA ASP A 101 11.43 -9.03 5.70
C ASP A 101 11.94 -9.96 4.58
N GLY A 102 13.23 -10.32 4.59
CA GLY A 102 13.85 -11.20 3.59
C GLY A 102 14.26 -10.50 2.27
N PHE A 103 13.90 -9.24 2.06
CA PHE A 103 14.36 -8.49 0.89
C PHE A 103 15.78 -7.96 1.11
N PRO A 104 16.66 -8.01 0.08
CA PRO A 104 18.04 -7.54 0.22
C PRO A 104 18.15 -6.03 0.41
N GLY A 105 19.23 -5.61 1.08
CA GLY A 105 19.61 -4.24 1.29
C GLY A 105 18.91 -3.53 2.46
N ASN A 106 19.54 -2.46 2.94
CA ASN A 106 18.90 -1.52 3.85
C ASN A 106 18.10 -0.54 3.01
N ARG A 107 16.84 -0.35 3.37
CA ARG A 107 15.88 0.41 2.56
C ARG A 107 15.29 1.55 3.37
N CYS A 108 15.08 2.67 2.68
CA CYS A 108 14.33 3.80 3.20
C CYS A 108 13.10 4.02 2.34
N PHE A 109 11.95 4.10 2.96
CA PHE A 109 10.69 4.37 2.30
C PHE A 109 10.15 5.72 2.77
N THR A 110 9.58 6.47 1.83
CA THR A 110 8.92 7.75 2.12
C THR A 110 7.56 7.76 1.45
N VAL A 111 6.55 8.23 2.15
CA VAL A 111 5.24 8.53 1.59
C VAL A 111 4.84 9.95 1.97
N SER A 112 4.41 10.73 0.99
CA SER A 112 3.80 12.04 1.22
C SER A 112 2.34 12.06 0.76
N TYR A 113 1.52 12.76 1.53
CA TYR A 113 0.14 13.09 1.20
C TYR A 113 0.02 14.60 1.21
N ARG A 114 -0.38 15.18 0.08
CA ARG A 114 -0.51 16.63 -0.06
C ARG A 114 -1.85 17.01 -0.68
N LEU A 115 -2.59 17.88 0.02
CA LEU A 115 -3.76 18.56 -0.54
C LEU A 115 -3.27 19.76 -1.33
N THR A 116 -3.76 19.87 -2.56
CA THR A 116 -3.42 20.98 -3.46
C THR A 116 -4.56 22.01 -3.54
N ASP A 117 -4.26 23.20 -3.98
CA ASP A 117 -5.24 24.30 -4.07
C ASP A 117 -6.32 24.05 -5.13
N ASP A 118 -6.11 23.09 -6.04
CA ASP A 118 -7.08 22.64 -7.05
C ASP A 118 -7.97 21.48 -6.58
N ASN A 119 -8.02 21.23 -5.28
CA ASN A 119 -8.77 20.14 -4.64
C ASN A 119 -8.32 18.74 -5.04
N SER A 120 -7.04 18.56 -5.36
CA SER A 120 -6.45 17.25 -5.59
C SER A 120 -5.73 16.73 -4.33
N LEU A 121 -5.72 15.42 -4.12
CA LEU A 121 -4.84 14.75 -3.18
C LEU A 121 -3.68 14.12 -3.96
N GLN A 122 -2.50 14.69 -3.82
CA GLN A 122 -1.27 14.14 -4.37
C GLN A 122 -0.66 13.15 -3.37
N ILE A 123 -0.27 11.97 -3.87
CA ILE A 123 0.35 10.91 -3.07
C ILE A 123 1.62 10.49 -3.79
N ASP A 124 2.77 10.66 -3.12
CA ASP A 124 4.07 10.23 -3.65
C ASP A 124 4.61 9.10 -2.79
N LEU A 125 4.94 7.97 -3.43
CA LEU A 125 5.54 6.80 -2.83
C LEU A 125 6.97 6.65 -3.35
N GLN A 126 7.95 6.61 -2.44
CA GLN A 126 9.36 6.51 -2.78
C GLN A 126 10.03 5.39 -1.99
N GLY A 127 10.97 4.70 -2.63
CA GLY A 127 11.82 3.71 -1.99
C GLY A 127 13.24 3.83 -2.50
N GLN A 128 14.19 3.75 -1.58
CA GLN A 128 15.62 3.73 -1.85
C GLN A 128 16.26 2.53 -1.15
N SER A 129 17.32 1.99 -1.73
CA SER A 129 18.08 0.88 -1.16
C SER A 129 19.58 1.05 -1.42
N ASP A 130 20.39 0.54 -0.49
CA ASP A 130 21.86 0.46 -0.64
C ASP A 130 22.30 -0.75 -1.49
N GLN A 131 21.37 -1.66 -1.81
CA GLN A 131 21.61 -2.82 -2.68
C GLN A 131 20.49 -2.98 -3.71
N MET A 132 20.76 -3.74 -4.75
CA MET A 132 19.72 -4.14 -5.71
C MET A 132 18.63 -4.93 -5.00
N THR A 133 17.39 -4.47 -5.09
CA THR A 133 16.20 -5.09 -4.46
C THR A 133 14.96 -4.72 -5.26
N PRO A 134 13.94 -5.58 -5.33
CA PRO A 134 12.67 -5.20 -5.93
C PRO A 134 11.92 -4.24 -5.00
N ILE A 135 11.42 -3.14 -5.59
CA ILE A 135 10.54 -2.18 -4.92
C ILE A 135 9.35 -1.90 -5.83
N ASN A 136 8.15 -2.15 -5.34
CA ASN A 136 6.89 -1.86 -6.00
C ASN A 136 5.83 -1.51 -4.95
N LEU A 137 5.74 -0.25 -4.62
CA LEU A 137 4.86 0.26 -3.57
C LEU A 137 3.44 0.51 -4.08
N THR A 138 2.45 0.36 -3.21
CA THR A 138 1.09 0.82 -3.46
C THR A 138 0.46 1.39 -2.21
N LEU A 139 -0.57 2.23 -2.41
CA LEU A 139 -1.52 2.59 -1.37
C LEU A 139 -2.80 1.76 -1.58
N HIS A 140 -3.41 1.28 -0.50
CA HIS A 140 -4.53 0.34 -0.53
C HIS A 140 -5.86 0.93 0.03
N PRO A 141 -6.33 2.08 -0.49
CA PRO A 141 -7.59 2.65 -0.07
C PRO A 141 -8.76 1.86 -0.66
N TYR A 142 -9.85 1.79 0.09
CA TYR A 142 -11.13 1.26 -0.37
C TYR A 142 -12.06 2.43 -0.60
N PHE A 143 -12.28 2.81 -1.86
CA PHE A 143 -13.16 3.91 -2.20
C PHE A 143 -14.63 3.47 -2.13
N THR A 144 -15.43 4.22 -1.41
CA THR A 144 -16.89 4.06 -1.31
C THR A 144 -17.64 5.15 -2.08
N LEU A 145 -17.01 6.30 -2.26
CA LEU A 145 -17.58 7.52 -2.87
C LEU A 145 -18.90 7.95 -2.19
N GLY A 146 -19.01 7.67 -0.89
CA GLY A 146 -20.22 7.97 -0.11
C GLY A 146 -21.32 6.94 -0.23
N ASP A 147 -21.12 5.83 -0.94
CA ASP A 147 -22.06 4.69 -0.98
C ASP A 147 -21.73 3.67 0.12
N SER A 148 -22.74 2.92 0.52
CA SER A 148 -22.61 1.84 1.51
C SER A 148 -22.06 0.54 0.91
N THR A 149 -22.09 0.39 -0.43
CA THR A 149 -21.63 -0.80 -1.15
C THR A 149 -20.82 -0.42 -2.39
N ALA A 150 -19.89 -1.29 -2.81
CA ALA A 150 -19.13 -1.10 -4.04
C ALA A 150 -19.93 -1.49 -5.30
N GLU A 151 -21.09 -2.13 -5.16
CA GLU A 151 -21.91 -2.64 -6.27
C GLU A 151 -22.44 -1.53 -7.17
N ASN A 152 -22.64 -0.34 -6.62
CA ASN A 152 -23.12 0.84 -7.35
C ASN A 152 -22.01 1.67 -8.00
N LEU A 153 -20.74 1.30 -7.79
CA LEU A 153 -19.60 2.03 -8.34
C LEU A 153 -19.30 1.60 -9.77
N SER A 154 -18.91 2.56 -10.58
CA SER A 154 -18.42 2.32 -11.93
C SER A 154 -16.95 2.66 -12.03
N LEU A 155 -16.16 1.76 -12.63
CA LEU A 155 -14.74 1.98 -12.89
C LEU A 155 -14.50 2.10 -14.40
N THR A 156 -13.89 3.19 -14.82
CA THR A 156 -13.43 3.38 -16.19
C THR A 156 -11.91 3.46 -16.20
N LEU A 157 -11.28 2.61 -17.01
CA LEU A 157 -9.83 2.58 -17.19
C LEU A 157 -9.48 2.90 -18.64
N ASN A 158 -8.51 3.79 -18.82
CA ASN A 158 -7.93 4.06 -20.14
C ASN A 158 -6.84 3.01 -20.45
N SER A 159 -7.25 1.76 -20.58
CA SER A 159 -6.38 0.62 -20.85
C SER A 159 -7.08 -0.35 -21.80
N SER A 160 -6.33 -0.89 -22.76
CA SER A 160 -6.81 -1.91 -23.70
C SER A 160 -6.59 -3.35 -23.21
N SER A 161 -5.82 -3.53 -22.14
CA SER A 161 -5.48 -4.84 -21.61
C SER A 161 -5.29 -4.79 -20.09
N PHE A 162 -5.34 -5.95 -19.46
CA PHE A 162 -5.05 -6.15 -18.06
C PHE A 162 -4.18 -7.40 -17.89
N LEU A 163 -3.42 -7.44 -16.79
CA LEU A 163 -2.63 -8.60 -16.44
C LEU A 163 -3.53 -9.70 -15.88
N ALA A 164 -3.65 -10.82 -16.59
CA ALA A 164 -4.39 -11.98 -16.12
C ALA A 164 -3.70 -12.61 -14.90
N ARG A 165 -4.48 -13.28 -14.07
CA ARG A 165 -3.98 -13.95 -12.86
C ARG A 165 -4.62 -15.34 -12.70
N THR A 166 -3.94 -16.19 -11.95
CA THR A 166 -4.46 -17.49 -11.50
C THR A 166 -5.53 -17.31 -10.40
N ASP A 167 -6.22 -18.38 -10.02
CA ASP A 167 -7.25 -18.35 -8.96
C ASP A 167 -6.66 -17.92 -7.59
N ASP A 168 -5.41 -18.27 -7.33
CA ASP A 168 -4.65 -17.88 -6.14
C ASP A 168 -3.98 -16.49 -6.25
N GLY A 169 -4.25 -15.79 -7.36
CA GLY A 169 -3.90 -14.38 -7.52
C GLY A 169 -2.50 -14.09 -8.03
N ILE A 170 -1.82 -15.09 -8.61
CA ILE A 170 -0.50 -14.92 -9.21
C ILE A 170 -0.64 -14.46 -10.67
N PRO A 171 0.10 -13.42 -11.11
CA PRO A 171 0.11 -13.00 -12.50
C PRO A 171 0.61 -14.10 -13.43
N THR A 172 -0.02 -14.25 -14.59
CA THR A 172 0.33 -15.28 -15.58
C THR A 172 1.26 -14.78 -16.70
N GLY A 173 1.55 -13.49 -16.75
CA GLY A 173 2.36 -12.85 -17.80
C GLY A 173 1.52 -12.17 -18.87
#